data_f55e53642bf12d036fa35dd750bd8dc7
#
_entry.id   f55e53642bf12d036fa35dd750bd8dc7
#
_cell.length_a   1.000
_cell.length_b   1.000
_cell.length_c   1.000
_cell.angle_alpha   90.00
_cell.angle_beta   90.00
_cell.angle_gamma   90.00
#
_symmetry.space_group_name_H-M   'P 1'
#
loop_
_entity.id
_entity.type
_entity.pdbx_description
1 polymer ?
#
loop_
_entity_poly.entity_id
_entity_poly.type
_entity_poly.pdbx_seq_one_letter_code
_entity_poly.pdbx_strand_id
1 'polypeptide(L)'
;MRALVFILVMMFLPSLAAAQVAGGVPSPSITQGKGDKCVADTDYMRRYHMKELSHQRDETMHEGVRTKRFSLKECVACHSSTDDGGQPVPINAPGEFCASCHEYAAVKVDCFQCHATKPEEGKQAHSPSPFPMTAAAEPETGQ
;
A
#
# COMPACT_ATOMS: atom_id res chain seq x y z
N MET A 1 19.86 -21.71 -60.81
CA MET A 1 20.64 -20.69 -60.04
C MET A 1 19.82 -19.57 -59.47
N ARG A 2 18.86 -18.97 -60.17
CA ARG A 2 18.01 -17.85 -59.67
C ARG A 2 17.16 -18.26 -58.44
N ALA A 3 16.56 -19.45 -58.44
CA ALA A 3 15.72 -19.93 -57.34
C ALA A 3 16.51 -20.18 -56.05
N LEU A 4 17.73 -20.64 -56.18
CA LEU A 4 18.62 -20.94 -55.02
C LEU A 4 19.06 -19.66 -54.28
N VAL A 5 19.25 -18.57 -55.01
CA VAL A 5 19.59 -17.24 -54.43
C VAL A 5 18.42 -16.66 -53.63
N PHE A 6 17.19 -16.85 -54.13
CA PHE A 6 15.98 -16.39 -53.41
C PHE A 6 15.76 -17.12 -52.07
N ILE A 7 16.03 -18.42 -52.03
CA ILE A 7 15.93 -19.24 -50.81
C ILE A 7 16.98 -18.82 -49.79
N LEU A 8 18.22 -18.54 -50.25
CA LEU A 8 19.30 -18.11 -49.38
C LEU A 8 19.08 -16.70 -48.79
N VAL A 9 18.46 -15.78 -49.54
CA VAL A 9 18.13 -14.43 -49.07
C VAL A 9 17.00 -14.47 -48.03
N MET A 10 16.01 -15.37 -48.18
CA MET A 10 14.95 -15.53 -47.21
C MET A 10 15.40 -16.13 -45.87
N MET A 11 16.49 -16.91 -45.84
CA MET A 11 17.05 -17.46 -44.59
C MET A 11 17.86 -16.45 -43.79
N PHE A 12 18.24 -15.31 -44.37
CA PHE A 12 19.04 -14.27 -43.73
C PHE A 12 18.25 -13.04 -43.33
N LEU A 13 16.90 -13.06 -43.39
CA LEU A 13 16.09 -12.01 -42.78
C LEU A 13 16.22 -12.13 -41.27
N PRO A 14 16.90 -11.20 -40.57
CA PRO A 14 16.87 -11.19 -39.12
C PRO A 14 15.43 -11.05 -38.68
N SER A 15 14.95 -12.04 -37.94
CA SER A 15 13.73 -11.90 -37.19
C SER A 15 13.93 -10.70 -36.28
N LEU A 16 13.37 -9.54 -36.66
CA LEU A 16 13.15 -8.46 -35.73
C LEU A 16 12.14 -9.00 -34.68
N ALA A 17 12.68 -9.70 -33.69
CA ALA A 17 11.95 -9.94 -32.46
C ALA A 17 11.65 -8.56 -31.91
N ALA A 18 10.43 -8.09 -32.13
CA ALA A 18 9.90 -6.94 -31.45
C ALA A 18 9.92 -7.33 -29.96
N ALA A 19 10.97 -6.95 -29.26
CA ALA A 19 10.98 -6.94 -27.82
C ALA A 19 9.83 -5.98 -27.42
N GLN A 20 8.68 -6.54 -27.16
CA GLN A 20 7.61 -5.83 -26.48
C GLN A 20 8.16 -5.51 -25.10
N VAL A 21 8.74 -4.33 -24.96
CA VAL A 21 8.94 -3.72 -23.67
C VAL A 21 7.53 -3.58 -23.11
N ALA A 22 7.14 -4.52 -22.26
CA ALA A 22 5.98 -4.37 -21.41
C ALA A 22 6.32 -3.20 -20.47
N GLY A 23 6.17 -1.98 -21.00
CA GLY A 23 6.53 -0.73 -20.34
C GLY A 23 5.45 -0.31 -19.33
N GLY A 24 5.09 -1.22 -18.42
CA GLY A 24 4.37 -0.87 -17.22
C GLY A 24 5.35 -0.40 -16.15
N VAL A 25 5.07 0.72 -15.51
CA VAL A 25 5.80 1.11 -14.30
C VAL A 25 5.61 -0.02 -13.29
N PRO A 26 6.69 -0.64 -12.74
CA PRO A 26 6.54 -1.74 -11.81
C PRO A 26 5.74 -1.28 -10.59
N SER A 27 4.72 -2.05 -10.23
CA SER A 27 3.94 -1.77 -9.01
C SER A 27 4.80 -2.00 -7.77
N PRO A 28 4.61 -1.20 -6.71
CA PRO A 28 5.34 -1.42 -5.46
C PRO A 28 4.94 -2.76 -4.83
N SER A 29 5.92 -3.46 -4.26
CA SER A 29 5.66 -4.62 -3.43
C SER A 29 5.18 -4.16 -2.07
N ILE A 30 4.00 -4.60 -1.67
CA ILE A 30 3.37 -4.14 -0.41
C ILE A 30 3.25 -5.34 0.53
N THR A 31 3.83 -5.20 1.72
CA THR A 31 3.71 -6.20 2.78
C THR A 31 2.26 -6.29 3.27
N GLN A 32 1.75 -7.50 3.41
CA GLN A 32 0.39 -7.72 3.91
C GLN A 32 0.32 -7.45 5.41
N GLY A 33 -0.80 -6.91 5.88
CA GLY A 33 -1.04 -6.73 7.31
C GLY A 33 -1.28 -8.06 8.04
N LYS A 34 -1.23 -8.02 9.37
CA LYS A 34 -1.35 -9.20 10.26
C LYS A 34 -2.75 -9.78 10.39
N GLY A 35 -3.78 -9.12 9.86
CA GLY A 35 -5.18 -9.56 9.95
C GLY A 35 -5.69 -10.17 8.66
N ASP A 36 -6.82 -10.85 8.74
CA ASP A 36 -7.48 -11.47 7.59
C ASP A 36 -8.17 -10.46 6.67
N LYS A 37 -8.49 -9.29 7.20
CA LYS A 37 -9.21 -8.22 6.48
C LYS A 37 -8.67 -6.85 6.86
N CYS A 38 -8.64 -5.94 5.88
CA CYS A 38 -8.43 -4.53 6.14
C CYS A 38 -9.62 -3.91 6.91
N VAL A 39 -9.41 -2.76 7.55
CA VAL A 39 -10.44 -2.00 8.28
C VAL A 39 -11.61 -1.57 7.40
N ALA A 40 -11.38 -1.43 6.10
CA ALA A 40 -12.37 -1.18 5.06
C ALA A 40 -11.91 -1.86 3.75
N ASP A 41 -12.69 -1.73 2.68
CA ASP A 41 -12.32 -2.24 1.37
C ASP A 41 -10.91 -1.79 0.95
N THR A 42 -10.13 -2.70 0.38
CA THR A 42 -8.72 -2.45 0.07
C THR A 42 -8.53 -1.36 -0.98
N ASP A 43 -9.38 -1.32 -2.02
CA ASP A 43 -9.29 -0.30 -3.06
C ASP A 43 -9.75 1.06 -2.55
N TYR A 44 -10.74 1.08 -1.68
CA TYR A 44 -11.13 2.26 -0.95
C TYR A 44 -9.99 2.79 -0.10
N MET A 45 -9.36 1.95 0.73
CA MET A 45 -8.24 2.36 1.58
C MET A 45 -7.04 2.86 0.79
N ARG A 46 -6.71 2.25 -0.33
CA ARG A 46 -5.62 2.74 -1.20
C ARG A 46 -5.84 4.17 -1.68
N ARG A 47 -7.08 4.55 -1.94
CA ARG A 47 -7.43 5.88 -2.49
C ARG A 47 -7.72 6.91 -1.42
N TYR A 48 -8.31 6.50 -0.31
CA TYR A 48 -8.96 7.43 0.64
C TYR A 48 -8.43 7.36 2.07
N HIS A 49 -7.45 6.49 2.39
CA HIS A 49 -6.90 6.42 3.75
C HIS A 49 -6.46 7.78 4.31
N MET A 50 -5.97 8.69 3.47
CA MET A 50 -5.60 10.04 3.89
C MET A 50 -6.79 10.86 4.39
N LYS A 51 -7.96 10.70 3.78
CA LYS A 51 -9.20 11.36 4.24
C LYS A 51 -9.64 10.81 5.58
N GLU A 52 -9.60 9.49 5.73
CA GLU A 52 -9.96 8.81 6.97
C GLU A 52 -9.02 9.20 8.13
N LEU A 53 -7.72 9.24 7.87
CA LEU A 53 -6.74 9.67 8.87
C LEU A 53 -6.88 11.15 9.23
N SER A 54 -7.17 12.02 8.26
CA SER A 54 -7.40 13.44 8.50
C SER A 54 -8.66 13.66 9.32
N HIS A 55 -9.75 12.99 8.98
CA HIS A 55 -11.00 13.06 9.71
C HIS A 55 -10.82 12.60 11.16
N GLN A 56 -10.18 11.43 11.36
CA GLN A 56 -9.89 10.92 12.70
C GLN A 56 -8.99 11.86 13.51
N ARG A 57 -8.01 12.50 12.86
CA ARG A 57 -7.16 13.50 13.51
C ARG A 57 -7.98 14.70 13.98
N ASP A 58 -8.84 15.21 13.12
CA ASP A 58 -9.65 16.40 13.41
C ASP A 58 -10.62 16.13 14.56
N GLU A 59 -11.31 15.00 14.56
CA GLU A 59 -12.16 14.56 15.68
C GLU A 59 -11.35 14.41 16.98
N THR A 60 -10.17 13.83 16.91
CA THR A 60 -9.32 13.64 18.09
C THR A 60 -8.82 14.98 18.64
N MET A 61 -8.38 15.88 17.78
CA MET A 61 -7.77 17.16 18.18
C MET A 61 -8.80 18.18 18.66
N HIS A 62 -9.98 18.23 18.03
CA HIS A 62 -10.99 19.23 18.34
C HIS A 62 -12.06 18.76 19.32
N GLU A 63 -12.37 17.46 19.30
CA GLU A 63 -13.47 16.90 20.07
C GLU A 63 -13.01 15.87 21.11
N GLY A 64 -11.73 15.50 21.11
CA GLY A 64 -11.20 14.49 22.04
C GLY A 64 -11.65 13.06 21.73
N VAL A 65 -12.30 12.84 20.59
CA VAL A 65 -12.81 11.52 20.18
C VAL A 65 -11.65 10.61 19.78
N ARG A 66 -11.54 9.46 20.42
CA ARG A 66 -10.48 8.46 20.16
C ARG A 66 -11.11 7.13 19.81
N THR A 67 -11.41 6.93 18.54
CA THR A 67 -11.91 5.66 18.04
C THR A 67 -10.76 4.72 17.66
N LYS A 68 -11.03 3.40 17.62
CA LYS A 68 -10.07 2.42 17.13
C LYS A 68 -10.09 2.34 15.59
N ARG A 69 -11.26 2.56 14.99
CA ARG A 69 -11.40 2.53 13.54
C ARG A 69 -10.63 3.70 12.94
N PHE A 70 -9.85 3.46 11.91
CA PHE A 70 -8.97 4.42 11.24
C PHE A 70 -7.91 5.08 12.15
N SER A 71 -7.65 4.52 13.33
CA SER A 71 -6.57 4.97 14.19
C SER A 71 -5.21 4.67 13.57
N LEU A 72 -4.35 5.67 13.41
CA LEU A 72 -2.98 5.47 12.92
C LEU A 72 -2.22 4.44 13.77
N LYS A 73 -2.41 4.44 15.09
CA LYS A 73 -1.82 3.47 16.00
C LYS A 73 -2.21 2.03 15.67
N GLU A 74 -3.49 1.77 15.38
CA GLU A 74 -3.96 0.44 15.00
C GLU A 74 -3.44 0.06 13.60
N CYS A 75 -3.31 1.02 12.67
CA CYS A 75 -2.68 0.78 11.38
C CYS A 75 -1.22 0.35 11.53
N VAL A 76 -0.45 1.06 12.37
CA VAL A 76 0.94 0.69 12.69
C VAL A 76 1.01 -0.70 13.34
N ALA A 77 0.14 -1.00 14.29
CA ALA A 77 0.13 -2.31 14.96
C ALA A 77 -0.15 -3.47 14.01
N CYS A 78 -1.07 -3.25 13.04
CA CYS A 78 -1.46 -4.28 12.07
C CYS A 78 -0.43 -4.45 10.94
N HIS A 79 0.13 -3.34 10.43
CA HIS A 79 0.92 -3.34 9.21
C HIS A 79 2.45 -3.32 9.42
N SER A 80 2.94 -3.18 10.66
CA SER A 80 4.37 -3.34 10.94
C SER A 80 4.80 -4.78 10.77
N SER A 81 5.90 -5.00 10.06
CA SER A 81 6.60 -6.27 9.98
C SER A 81 7.44 -6.52 11.24
N THR A 82 8.02 -7.69 11.33
CA THR A 82 9.01 -8.05 12.35
C THR A 82 10.28 -8.51 11.67
N ASP A 83 11.42 -8.18 12.25
CA ASP A 83 12.71 -8.69 11.82
C ASP A 83 12.93 -10.16 12.24
N ASP A 84 14.08 -10.73 11.88
CA ASP A 84 14.45 -12.10 12.20
C ASP A 84 14.57 -12.34 13.72
N GLY A 85 14.78 -11.29 14.49
CA GLY A 85 14.79 -11.31 15.95
C GLY A 85 13.40 -11.16 16.59
N GLY A 86 12.34 -11.05 15.78
CA GLY A 86 10.97 -10.85 16.23
C GLY A 86 10.66 -9.43 16.70
N GLN A 87 11.56 -8.47 16.45
CA GLN A 87 11.33 -7.07 16.82
C GLN A 87 10.57 -6.33 15.73
N PRO A 88 9.64 -5.43 16.09
CA PRO A 88 8.92 -4.63 15.12
C PRO A 88 9.86 -3.75 14.31
N VAL A 89 9.69 -3.76 12.98
CA VAL A 89 10.38 -2.85 12.07
C VAL A 89 9.58 -1.54 11.95
N PRO A 90 10.23 -0.37 11.86
CA PRO A 90 9.52 0.89 11.63
C PRO A 90 8.72 0.84 10.33
N ILE A 91 7.41 1.11 10.39
CA ILE A 91 6.49 1.00 9.25
C ILE A 91 6.84 1.93 8.08
N ASN A 92 7.64 2.95 8.34
CA ASN A 92 8.15 3.91 7.36
C ASN A 92 9.60 3.64 6.93
N ALA A 93 10.19 2.51 7.31
CA ALA A 93 11.49 2.09 6.79
C ALA A 93 11.37 1.70 5.31
N PRO A 94 12.45 1.84 4.50
CA PRO A 94 12.44 1.46 3.10
C PRO A 94 11.92 0.03 2.89
N GLY A 95 10.98 -0.15 1.97
CA GLY A 95 10.35 -1.44 1.69
C GLY A 95 9.21 -1.85 2.63
N GLU A 96 9.00 -1.12 3.73
CA GLU A 96 7.91 -1.37 4.66
C GLU A 96 6.57 -0.80 4.16
N PHE A 97 5.47 -1.15 4.81
CA PHE A 97 4.11 -0.94 4.31
C PHE A 97 3.82 0.49 3.84
N CYS A 98 4.09 1.50 4.68
CA CYS A 98 3.83 2.89 4.30
C CYS A 98 4.85 3.38 3.26
N ALA A 99 6.14 3.10 3.48
CA ALA A 99 7.22 3.54 2.61
C ALA A 99 7.05 3.01 1.18
N SER A 100 6.72 1.73 1.00
CA SER A 100 6.61 1.10 -0.32
C SER A 100 5.71 1.88 -1.29
N CYS A 101 4.54 2.35 -0.84
CA CYS A 101 3.64 3.14 -1.68
C CYS A 101 4.04 4.61 -1.73
N HIS A 102 4.41 5.20 -0.60
CA HIS A 102 4.69 6.62 -0.52
C HIS A 102 5.98 7.02 -1.23
N GLU A 103 7.04 6.21 -1.15
CA GLU A 103 8.27 6.40 -1.93
C GLU A 103 8.03 6.22 -3.42
N TYR A 104 7.25 5.18 -3.80
CA TYR A 104 6.87 4.96 -5.19
C TYR A 104 6.10 6.14 -5.78
N ALA A 105 5.19 6.72 -5.02
CA ALA A 105 4.41 7.89 -5.42
C ALA A 105 5.15 9.23 -5.23
N ALA A 106 6.38 9.22 -4.73
CA ALA A 106 7.16 10.41 -4.35
C ALA A 106 6.40 11.32 -3.36
N VAL A 107 5.62 10.74 -2.47
CA VAL A 107 4.84 11.44 -1.44
C VAL A 107 5.51 11.30 -0.09
N LYS A 108 5.82 12.43 0.54
CA LYS A 108 6.39 12.46 1.88
C LYS A 108 5.33 12.23 2.94
N VAL A 109 5.62 11.36 3.91
CA VAL A 109 4.76 11.09 5.07
C VAL A 109 5.27 11.86 6.27
N ASP A 110 4.57 12.90 6.68
CA ASP A 110 4.95 13.75 7.81
C ASP A 110 4.42 13.25 9.17
N CYS A 111 3.49 12.31 9.17
CA CYS A 111 2.84 11.77 10.36
C CYS A 111 3.86 11.28 11.42
N PHE A 112 4.93 10.66 10.96
CA PHE A 112 5.96 10.06 11.82
C PHE A 112 6.99 11.04 12.38
N GLN A 113 6.81 12.34 12.16
CA GLN A 113 7.55 13.37 12.91
C GLN A 113 7.05 13.46 14.36
N CYS A 114 5.79 13.06 14.60
CA CYS A 114 5.16 13.12 15.93
C CYS A 114 4.63 11.76 16.40
N HIS A 115 4.28 10.86 15.48
CA HIS A 115 3.72 9.55 15.80
C HIS A 115 4.78 8.45 15.79
N ALA A 116 4.60 7.45 16.67
CA ALA A 116 5.47 6.27 16.70
C ALA A 116 5.39 5.50 15.38
N THR A 117 6.54 5.01 14.94
CA THR A 117 6.70 4.21 13.71
C THR A 117 6.59 2.71 13.96
N LYS A 118 6.59 2.29 15.22
CA LYS A 118 6.51 0.91 15.69
C LYS A 118 5.29 0.74 16.59
N PRO A 119 4.70 -0.46 16.64
CA PRO A 119 3.66 -0.76 17.62
C PRO A 119 4.18 -0.61 19.05
N GLU A 120 3.31 -0.28 19.99
CA GLU A 120 3.65 -0.32 21.41
C GLU A 120 3.93 -1.78 21.84
N GLU A 121 4.93 -1.96 22.69
CA GLU A 121 5.27 -3.27 23.25
C GLU A 121 4.05 -3.89 23.95
N GLY A 122 3.81 -5.17 23.70
CA GLY A 122 2.70 -5.92 24.30
C GLY A 122 1.33 -5.75 23.63
N LYS A 123 1.20 -4.89 22.61
CA LYS A 123 -0.01 -4.81 21.79
C LYS A 123 0.19 -5.53 20.47
N GLN A 124 -0.14 -6.81 20.48
CA GLN A 124 -0.37 -7.54 19.23
C GLN A 124 -1.60 -6.92 18.53
N ALA A 125 -1.55 -6.87 17.20
CA ALA A 125 -2.69 -6.45 16.40
C ALA A 125 -3.94 -7.19 16.88
N HIS A 126 -4.97 -6.46 17.27
CA HIS A 126 -6.24 -7.08 17.64
C HIS A 126 -6.79 -7.75 16.38
N SER A 127 -7.20 -8.99 16.55
CA SER A 127 -8.00 -9.76 15.58
C SER A 127 -9.15 -8.91 15.02
N PRO A 128 -9.65 -9.20 13.82
CA PRO A 128 -10.48 -8.29 13.02
C PRO A 128 -11.57 -7.61 13.82
N SER A 129 -11.67 -6.31 13.61
CA SER A 129 -12.68 -5.46 14.22
C SER A 129 -14.07 -6.11 14.11
N PRO A 130 -14.81 -6.27 15.21
CA PRO A 130 -16.17 -6.76 15.18
C PRO A 130 -17.18 -5.73 14.61
N PHE A 131 -16.67 -4.65 14.02
CA PHE A 131 -17.54 -3.65 13.42
C PHE A 131 -18.21 -4.23 12.18
N PRO A 132 -19.55 -4.32 12.14
CA PRO A 132 -20.24 -4.69 10.92
C PRO A 132 -19.83 -3.72 9.81
N MET A 133 -19.53 -4.26 8.66
CA MET A 133 -19.33 -3.48 7.43
C MET A 133 -20.68 -2.89 7.03
N THR A 134 -21.14 -1.88 7.78
CA THR A 134 -22.21 -1.02 7.25
C THR A 134 -21.61 -0.27 6.07
N ALA A 135 -22.31 -0.34 4.96
CA ALA A 135 -21.93 0.19 3.67
C ALA A 135 -21.19 1.52 3.82
N ALA A 136 -20.06 1.62 3.14
CA ALA A 136 -19.35 2.88 2.98
C ALA A 136 -20.38 3.94 2.58
N ALA A 137 -20.42 5.03 3.34
CA ALA A 137 -21.16 6.21 2.90
C ALA A 137 -20.65 6.56 1.51
N GLU A 138 -21.55 6.58 0.55
CA GLU A 138 -21.24 7.01 -0.81
C GLU A 138 -20.60 8.39 -0.73
N PRO A 139 -19.55 8.68 -1.51
CA PRO A 139 -18.97 10.00 -1.52
C PRO A 139 -20.06 10.96 -2.00
N GLU A 140 -20.45 11.89 -1.14
CA GLU A 140 -21.28 13.02 -1.57
C GLU A 140 -20.55 13.70 -2.71
N THR A 141 -21.16 13.64 -3.90
CA THR A 141 -20.77 14.41 -5.07
C THR A 141 -21.08 15.88 -4.77
N GLY A 142 -20.13 16.55 -4.13
CA GLY A 142 -20.15 17.99 -3.97
C GLY A 142 -20.00 18.65 -5.34
N GLN A 143 -21.03 19.40 -5.72
CA GLN A 143 -21.04 20.33 -6.84
C GLN A 143 -20.00 21.45 -6.61
#